data_5a8812c73550a6a8a36923d2657ba5ea
#
_entry.id   5a8812c73550a6a8a36923d2657ba5ea
#
_cell.length_a   1.000
_cell.length_b   1.000
_cell.length_c   1.000
_cell.angle_alpha   90.00
_cell.angle_beta   90.00
_cell.angle_gamma   90.00
#
_symmetry.space_group_name_H-M   'P 1'
#
loop_
_entity.id
_entity.type
_entity.pdbx_description
1 polymer ?
#
loop_
_entity_poly.entity_id
_entity_poly.type
_entity_poly.pdbx_seq_one_letter_code
_entity_poly.pdbx_strand_id
1 'polypeptide(L)'
;SNRSKAFHDVCWKNLGDSGFPDRIAWIRAAAAEHPEMDLSRVGIWGGSAGGQNAMRALIAHGDFYRAAVADCGCHDNRVDKIWWNEQWMGWPVGPHYEEQSNATQAHRLQGDLMLIWGELDRNVDPSSTLQVIDALIKADRDFEQLIIPGSGHGAASHPYAKRRQADFFLRKLNN
;
A
#
# COMPACT_ATOMS: atom_id res chain seq x y z
N SER A 1 -14.51 5.19 12.86
CA SER A 1 -15.49 6.08 13.52
C SER A 1 -16.43 5.27 14.38
N ASN A 2 -17.03 5.90 15.40
CA ASN A 2 -18.04 5.31 16.29
C ASN A 2 -17.55 4.10 17.11
N ARG A 3 -16.26 4.00 17.36
CA ARG A 3 -15.63 3.02 18.25
C ARG A 3 -14.97 3.75 19.42
N SER A 4 -14.45 3.01 20.41
CA SER A 4 -13.76 3.60 21.56
C SER A 4 -12.47 4.34 21.16
N LYS A 5 -11.99 5.23 22.03
CA LYS A 5 -10.69 5.88 21.87
C LYS A 5 -9.57 4.85 21.77
N ALA A 6 -9.57 3.83 22.60
CA ALA A 6 -8.57 2.76 22.56
C ALA A 6 -8.52 2.04 21.20
N PHE A 7 -9.67 1.77 20.58
CA PHE A 7 -9.74 1.20 19.24
C PHE A 7 -9.17 2.16 18.18
N HIS A 8 -9.43 3.44 18.32
CA HIS A 8 -8.94 4.46 17.39
C HIS A 8 -7.42 4.67 17.53
N ASP A 9 -6.91 4.65 18.75
CA ASP A 9 -5.51 4.95 19.05
C ASP A 9 -4.53 3.84 18.61
N VAL A 10 -5.01 2.67 18.19
CA VAL A 10 -4.17 1.58 17.66
C VAL A 10 -3.33 2.03 16.45
N CYS A 11 -3.81 3.00 15.66
CA CYS A 11 -3.08 3.54 14.54
C CYS A 11 -2.05 4.64 14.91
N TRP A 12 -2.06 5.12 16.15
CA TRP A 12 -1.12 6.15 16.60
C TRP A 12 0.33 5.66 16.52
N LYS A 13 1.15 6.35 15.75
CA LYS A 13 2.53 5.97 15.42
C LYS A 13 2.66 4.59 14.75
N ASN A 14 1.55 4.06 14.24
CA ASN A 14 1.48 2.74 13.62
C ASN A 14 0.55 2.73 12.41
N LEU A 15 0.65 3.76 11.56
CA LEU A 15 -0.22 3.95 10.41
C LEU A 15 -0.08 2.84 9.36
N GLY A 16 1.14 2.31 9.21
CA GLY A 16 1.44 1.28 8.22
C GLY A 16 0.89 -0.10 8.55
N ASP A 17 0.79 -0.48 9.82
CA ASP A 17 0.55 -1.88 10.22
C ASP A 17 -0.72 -2.11 11.05
N SER A 18 -1.34 -1.07 11.59
CA SER A 18 -2.41 -1.18 12.59
C SER A 18 -3.63 -2.00 12.18
N GLY A 19 -3.98 -2.05 10.90
CA GLY A 19 -5.19 -2.72 10.42
C GLY A 19 -4.98 -4.15 9.91
N PHE A 20 -3.75 -4.63 9.78
CA PHE A 20 -3.48 -5.94 9.16
C PHE A 20 -3.90 -7.13 10.00
N PRO A 21 -3.63 -7.20 11.31
CA PRO A 21 -4.04 -8.35 12.12
C PRO A 21 -5.54 -8.61 12.01
N ASP A 22 -6.36 -7.56 12.13
CA ASP A 22 -7.82 -7.69 12.05
C ASP A 22 -8.28 -8.08 10.63
N ARG A 23 -7.73 -7.46 9.59
CA ARG A 23 -8.08 -7.81 8.20
C ARG A 23 -7.75 -9.25 7.86
N ILE A 24 -6.58 -9.73 8.25
CA ILE A 24 -6.16 -11.12 8.02
C ILE A 24 -7.08 -12.07 8.79
N ALA A 25 -7.40 -11.76 10.06
CA ALA A 25 -8.33 -12.56 10.85
C ALA A 25 -9.72 -12.62 10.22
N TRP A 26 -10.24 -11.50 9.72
CA TRP A 26 -11.54 -11.45 9.04
C TRP A 26 -11.56 -12.24 7.73
N ILE A 27 -10.51 -12.13 6.91
CA ILE A 27 -10.41 -12.89 5.67
C ILE A 27 -10.37 -14.41 5.98
N ARG A 28 -9.61 -14.82 6.99
CA ARG A 28 -9.55 -16.23 7.42
C ARG A 28 -10.91 -16.73 7.95
N ALA A 29 -11.60 -15.92 8.75
CA ALA A 29 -12.92 -16.25 9.25
C ALA A 29 -13.95 -16.38 8.11
N ALA A 30 -13.92 -15.44 7.14
CA ALA A 30 -14.79 -15.53 5.96
C ALA A 30 -14.50 -16.79 5.12
N ALA A 31 -13.23 -17.12 4.91
CA ALA A 31 -12.86 -18.33 4.16
C ALA A 31 -13.27 -19.63 4.85
N ALA A 32 -13.41 -19.64 6.17
CA ALA A 32 -13.94 -20.80 6.89
C ALA A 32 -15.43 -21.08 6.59
N GLU A 33 -16.18 -20.03 6.22
CA GLU A 33 -17.59 -20.13 5.84
C GLU A 33 -17.79 -20.20 4.31
N HIS A 34 -16.75 -19.80 3.53
CA HIS A 34 -16.74 -19.69 2.08
C HIS A 34 -15.60 -20.51 1.47
N PRO A 35 -15.80 -21.85 1.25
CA PRO A 35 -14.73 -22.75 0.76
C PRO A 35 -14.18 -22.38 -0.63
N GLU A 36 -14.90 -21.56 -1.41
CA GLU A 36 -14.45 -21.02 -2.68
C GLU A 36 -13.37 -19.93 -2.56
N MET A 37 -13.15 -19.40 -1.36
CA MET A 37 -12.08 -18.44 -1.10
C MET A 37 -10.73 -19.14 -0.95
N ASP A 38 -9.82 -18.89 -1.90
CA ASP A 38 -8.47 -19.44 -1.88
C ASP A 38 -7.49 -18.49 -1.17
N LEU A 39 -7.14 -18.81 0.06
CA LEU A 39 -6.22 -18.01 0.87
C LEU A 39 -4.75 -18.09 0.41
N SER A 40 -4.40 -18.95 -0.54
CA SER A 40 -3.08 -18.96 -1.16
C SER A 40 -2.90 -17.86 -2.20
N ARG A 41 -3.99 -17.18 -2.60
CA ARG A 41 -4.05 -16.21 -3.69
C ARG A 41 -4.72 -14.90 -3.28
N VAL A 42 -4.30 -14.32 -2.17
CA VAL A 42 -4.88 -13.08 -1.66
C VAL A 42 -4.19 -11.87 -2.27
N GLY A 43 -4.95 -11.04 -2.97
CA GLY A 43 -4.51 -9.74 -3.49
C GLY A 43 -5.04 -8.58 -2.64
N ILE A 44 -4.36 -7.44 -2.73
CA ILE A 44 -4.77 -6.19 -2.08
C ILE A 44 -4.59 -5.01 -3.03
N TRP A 45 -5.48 -4.02 -2.95
CA TRP A 45 -5.30 -2.77 -3.66
C TRP A 45 -5.77 -1.57 -2.83
N GLY A 46 -5.24 -0.41 -3.14
CA GLY A 46 -5.65 0.82 -2.47
C GLY A 46 -5.05 2.05 -3.12
N GLY A 47 -5.69 3.21 -2.87
CA GLY A 47 -5.23 4.51 -3.33
C GLY A 47 -4.87 5.43 -2.17
N SER A 48 -3.92 6.36 -2.36
CA SER A 48 -3.50 7.34 -1.37
C SER A 48 -2.90 6.65 -0.12
N ALA A 49 -3.41 6.93 1.08
CA ALA A 49 -3.06 6.16 2.27
C ALA A 49 -3.31 4.65 2.11
N GLY A 50 -4.34 4.27 1.33
CA GLY A 50 -4.59 2.88 0.94
C GLY A 50 -3.53 2.32 0.00
N GLY A 51 -2.92 3.14 -0.84
CA GLY A 51 -1.78 2.78 -1.70
C GLY A 51 -0.52 2.48 -0.88
N GLN A 52 -0.21 3.33 0.12
CA GLN A 52 0.82 3.04 1.11
C GLN A 52 0.57 1.70 1.80
N ASN A 53 -0.67 1.48 2.24
CA ASN A 53 -1.07 0.27 2.95
C ASN A 53 -1.03 -0.98 2.04
N ALA A 54 -1.44 -0.86 0.76
CA ALA A 54 -1.37 -1.97 -0.18
C ALA A 54 0.07 -2.47 -0.41
N MET A 55 1.02 -1.56 -0.63
CA MET A 55 2.44 -1.95 -0.72
C MET A 55 2.97 -2.48 0.60
N ARG A 56 2.59 -1.89 1.73
CA ARG A 56 2.99 -2.36 3.07
C ARG A 56 2.56 -3.81 3.32
N ALA A 57 1.43 -4.25 2.77
CA ALA A 57 0.97 -5.62 2.85
C ALA A 57 2.01 -6.62 2.34
N LEU A 58 2.67 -6.32 1.23
CA LEU A 58 3.73 -7.17 0.68
C LEU A 58 5.05 -7.08 1.45
N ILE A 59 5.32 -5.97 2.13
CA ILE A 59 6.54 -5.77 2.92
C ILE A 59 6.43 -6.47 4.29
N ALA A 60 5.28 -6.34 4.96
CA ALA A 60 5.10 -6.78 6.34
C ALA A 60 4.33 -8.11 6.46
N HIS A 61 3.53 -8.46 5.46
CA HIS A 61 2.62 -9.62 5.45
C HIS A 61 2.65 -10.36 4.10
N GLY A 62 3.82 -10.46 3.46
CA GLY A 62 4.01 -11.18 2.20
C GLY A 62 3.83 -12.69 2.30
N ASP A 63 3.78 -13.22 3.52
CA ASP A 63 3.35 -14.59 3.79
C ASP A 63 1.85 -14.82 3.56
N PHE A 64 1.04 -13.75 3.63
CA PHE A 64 -0.42 -13.79 3.43
C PHE A 64 -0.86 -13.17 2.10
N TYR A 65 -0.31 -12.00 1.73
CA TYR A 65 -0.66 -11.29 0.49
C TYR A 65 0.32 -11.65 -0.64
N ARG A 66 -0.22 -12.05 -1.80
CA ARG A 66 0.57 -12.47 -2.97
C ARG A 66 0.79 -11.36 -3.98
N ALA A 67 -0.18 -10.46 -4.13
CA ALA A 67 -0.10 -9.37 -5.10
C ALA A 67 -0.71 -8.10 -4.55
N ALA A 68 -0.13 -6.93 -4.90
CA ALA A 68 -0.66 -5.63 -4.50
C ALA A 68 -0.66 -4.63 -5.65
N VAL A 69 -1.70 -3.80 -5.68
CA VAL A 69 -1.73 -2.59 -6.54
C VAL A 69 -1.81 -1.37 -5.64
N ALA A 70 -0.79 -0.52 -5.71
CA ALA A 70 -0.69 0.72 -4.93
C ALA A 70 -0.84 1.93 -5.86
N ASP A 71 -1.97 2.65 -5.74
CA ASP A 71 -2.24 3.87 -6.49
C ASP A 71 -1.88 5.09 -5.64
N CYS A 72 -1.07 5.99 -6.20
CA CYS A 72 -0.68 7.29 -5.63
C CYS A 72 -0.39 7.24 -4.11
N GLY A 73 0.39 6.24 -3.67
CA GLY A 73 0.64 6.00 -2.25
C GLY A 73 1.56 7.02 -1.60
N CYS A 74 1.24 7.41 -0.36
CA CYS A 74 2.14 8.17 0.50
C CYS A 74 3.13 7.20 1.18
N HIS A 75 4.18 6.81 0.46
CA HIS A 75 5.04 5.69 0.83
C HIS A 75 6.02 5.98 1.97
N ASP A 76 6.27 7.27 2.25
CA ASP A 76 7.10 7.69 3.38
C ASP A 76 6.47 8.92 4.05
N ASN A 77 6.05 8.77 5.30
CA ASN A 77 5.37 9.82 6.04
C ASN A 77 6.28 10.99 6.44
N ARG A 78 7.56 10.96 6.12
CA ARG A 78 8.50 12.08 6.31
C ARG A 78 8.50 13.06 5.14
N VAL A 79 7.97 12.70 3.98
CA VAL A 79 8.08 13.46 2.72
C VAL A 79 6.76 13.96 2.14
N ASP A 80 5.65 13.74 2.83
CA ASP A 80 4.34 14.24 2.43
C ASP A 80 3.88 15.40 3.35
N LYS A 81 2.61 15.74 3.32
CA LYS A 81 2.00 16.84 4.09
C LYS A 81 2.23 16.65 5.59
N ILE A 82 3.02 17.54 6.18
CA ILE A 82 3.42 17.47 7.58
C ILE A 82 2.21 17.42 8.53
N TRP A 83 1.20 18.26 8.27
CA TRP A 83 -0.01 18.32 9.11
C TRP A 83 -0.79 17.01 9.13
N TRP A 84 -0.81 16.25 8.01
CA TRP A 84 -1.48 14.97 7.91
C TRP A 84 -0.63 13.86 8.54
N ASN A 85 0.65 13.84 8.25
CA ASN A 85 1.54 12.80 8.74
C ASN A 85 1.75 12.89 10.25
N GLU A 86 2.00 14.07 10.81
CA GLU A 86 2.19 14.24 12.24
C GLU A 86 0.92 13.99 13.05
N GLN A 87 -0.27 14.20 12.46
CA GLN A 87 -1.54 13.86 13.08
C GLN A 87 -1.61 12.37 13.44
N TRP A 88 -1.03 11.50 12.64
CA TRP A 88 -1.10 10.05 12.81
C TRP A 88 0.20 9.44 13.34
N MET A 89 1.33 9.98 12.93
CA MET A 89 2.66 9.48 13.29
C MET A 89 3.30 10.25 14.45
N GLY A 90 2.79 11.43 14.77
CA GLY A 90 3.24 12.21 15.92
C GLY A 90 4.52 13.00 15.72
N TRP A 91 4.85 13.82 16.68
CA TRP A 91 6.07 14.59 16.79
C TRP A 91 6.81 14.24 18.11
N PRO A 92 8.15 14.25 18.15
CA PRO A 92 9.07 14.44 17.02
C PRO A 92 9.11 13.24 16.06
N VAL A 93 9.62 13.47 14.84
CA VAL A 93 9.92 12.39 13.89
C VAL A 93 10.94 11.45 14.53
N GLY A 94 10.59 10.19 14.65
CA GLY A 94 11.40 9.18 15.32
C GLY A 94 11.53 7.89 14.50
N PRO A 95 12.17 6.84 15.06
CA PRO A 95 12.43 5.58 14.35
C PRO A 95 11.19 4.93 13.73
N HIS A 96 10.00 5.10 14.35
CA HIS A 96 8.74 4.57 13.84
C HIS A 96 8.36 5.10 12.43
N TYR A 97 8.82 6.29 12.05
CA TYR A 97 8.64 6.79 10.68
C TYR A 97 9.45 5.98 9.68
N GLU A 98 10.67 5.63 10.02
CA GLU A 98 11.57 4.83 9.18
C GLU A 98 11.12 3.37 9.11
N GLU A 99 10.75 2.80 10.24
CA GLU A 99 10.26 1.42 10.34
C GLU A 99 8.99 1.18 9.51
N GLN A 100 8.15 2.21 9.35
CA GLN A 100 6.91 2.14 8.60
C GLN A 100 6.99 2.74 7.19
N SER A 101 8.16 3.24 6.78
CA SER A 101 8.37 3.73 5.42
C SER A 101 8.50 2.58 4.43
N ASN A 102 7.67 2.57 3.40
CA ASN A 102 7.79 1.61 2.32
C ASN A 102 9.09 1.77 1.52
N ALA A 103 9.58 3.01 1.38
CA ALA A 103 10.86 3.27 0.72
C ALA A 103 12.03 2.67 1.51
N THR A 104 12.09 2.92 2.81
CA THR A 104 13.15 2.37 3.66
C THR A 104 13.12 0.84 3.74
N GLN A 105 11.90 0.26 3.74
CA GLN A 105 11.70 -1.18 3.88
C GLN A 105 11.53 -1.91 2.53
N ALA A 106 11.80 -1.27 1.40
CA ALA A 106 11.60 -1.82 0.05
C ALA A 106 12.33 -3.16 -0.17
N HIS A 107 13.50 -3.35 0.45
CA HIS A 107 14.28 -4.59 0.39
C HIS A 107 13.53 -5.82 0.92
N ARG A 108 12.48 -5.63 1.71
CA ARG A 108 11.65 -6.70 2.29
C ARG A 108 10.45 -7.07 1.42
N LEU A 109 10.28 -6.43 0.27
CA LEU A 109 9.15 -6.71 -0.62
C LEU A 109 9.10 -8.20 -0.98
N GLN A 110 7.92 -8.79 -0.82
CA GLN A 110 7.60 -10.15 -1.25
C GLN A 110 6.37 -10.12 -2.17
N GLY A 111 6.24 -11.11 -3.06
CA GLY A 111 5.12 -11.15 -4.00
C GLY A 111 5.20 -10.10 -5.11
N ASP A 112 4.07 -9.87 -5.77
CA ASP A 112 3.98 -9.06 -6.98
C ASP A 112 3.41 -7.68 -6.70
N LEU A 113 4.12 -6.63 -7.11
CA LEU A 113 3.71 -5.24 -6.90
C LEU A 113 3.45 -4.53 -8.24
N MET A 114 2.34 -3.79 -8.30
CA MET A 114 2.08 -2.80 -9.34
C MET A 114 1.89 -1.42 -8.70
N LEU A 115 2.67 -0.43 -9.14
CA LEU A 115 2.56 0.96 -8.75
C LEU A 115 1.81 1.75 -9.84
N ILE A 116 0.79 2.52 -9.44
CA ILE A 116 0.05 3.40 -10.35
C ILE A 116 0.11 4.82 -9.79
N TRP A 117 0.33 5.84 -10.63
CA TRP A 117 0.22 7.23 -10.21
C TRP A 117 -0.08 8.17 -11.38
N GLY A 118 -0.64 9.33 -11.05
CA GLY A 118 -0.89 10.41 -11.99
C GLY A 118 0.30 11.35 -12.08
N GLU A 119 0.65 11.76 -13.32
CA GLU A 119 1.75 12.69 -13.56
C GLU A 119 1.55 14.05 -12.85
N LEU A 120 0.29 14.50 -12.76
CA LEU A 120 -0.08 15.80 -12.20
C LEU A 120 -0.70 15.70 -10.79
N ASP A 121 -0.35 14.68 -10.03
CA ASP A 121 -0.84 14.54 -8.66
C ASP A 121 -0.29 15.66 -7.76
N ARG A 122 -1.20 16.54 -7.30
CA ARG A 122 -0.90 17.66 -6.39
C ARG A 122 -1.28 17.36 -4.93
N ASN A 123 -1.81 16.19 -4.67
CA ASN A 123 -2.17 15.77 -3.31
C ASN A 123 -1.05 14.92 -2.68
N VAL A 124 -0.71 13.80 -3.33
CA VAL A 124 0.50 13.04 -3.00
C VAL A 124 1.46 13.18 -4.17
N ASP A 125 2.50 13.96 -3.97
CA ASP A 125 3.47 14.27 -5.03
C ASP A 125 4.04 12.97 -5.65
N PRO A 126 4.15 12.88 -6.99
CA PRO A 126 4.73 11.73 -7.68
C PRO A 126 6.10 11.31 -7.16
N SER A 127 6.87 12.24 -6.55
CA SER A 127 8.14 11.93 -5.91
C SER A 127 8.04 10.87 -4.81
N SER A 128 6.89 10.75 -4.13
CA SER A 128 6.67 9.69 -3.14
C SER A 128 6.77 8.29 -3.78
N THR A 129 6.17 8.10 -4.96
CA THR A 129 6.26 6.85 -5.71
C THR A 129 7.65 6.68 -6.34
N LEU A 130 8.25 7.75 -6.87
CA LEU A 130 9.60 7.69 -7.46
C LEU A 130 10.68 7.30 -6.44
N GLN A 131 10.59 7.76 -5.19
CA GLN A 131 11.50 7.34 -4.12
C GLN A 131 11.36 5.84 -3.81
N VAL A 132 10.15 5.30 -3.83
CA VAL A 132 9.92 3.85 -3.69
C VAL A 132 10.51 3.09 -4.87
N ILE A 133 10.31 3.56 -6.09
CA ILE A 133 10.89 2.95 -7.29
C ILE A 133 12.42 2.89 -7.21
N ASP A 134 13.07 3.99 -6.84
CA ASP A 134 14.52 4.02 -6.63
C ASP A 134 14.97 3.01 -5.57
N ALA A 135 14.23 2.93 -4.46
CA ALA A 135 14.55 1.98 -3.39
C ALA A 135 14.36 0.52 -3.81
N LEU A 136 13.33 0.20 -4.58
CA LEU A 136 13.09 -1.13 -5.14
C LEU A 136 14.19 -1.54 -6.12
N ILE A 137 14.58 -0.63 -7.03
CA ILE A 137 15.68 -0.87 -7.97
C ILE A 137 16.99 -1.14 -7.23
N LYS A 138 17.33 -0.33 -6.22
CA LYS A 138 18.54 -0.52 -5.39
C LYS A 138 18.52 -1.84 -4.60
N ALA A 139 17.33 -2.33 -4.26
CA ALA A 139 17.14 -3.58 -3.55
C ALA A 139 16.99 -4.80 -4.48
N ASP A 140 17.12 -4.63 -5.80
CA ASP A 140 16.93 -5.67 -6.81
C ASP A 140 15.56 -6.38 -6.66
N ARG A 141 14.48 -5.56 -6.56
CA ARG A 141 13.10 -6.04 -6.43
C ARG A 141 12.30 -5.71 -7.68
N ASP A 142 11.67 -6.74 -8.25
CA ASP A 142 10.81 -6.59 -9.41
C ASP A 142 9.48 -5.92 -9.05
N PHE A 143 8.97 -5.10 -9.96
CA PHE A 143 7.66 -4.46 -9.87
C PHE A 143 7.16 -4.05 -11.26
N GLU A 144 5.84 -3.88 -11.38
CA GLU A 144 5.22 -3.22 -12.55
C GLU A 144 4.86 -1.77 -12.18
N GLN A 145 4.84 -0.91 -13.20
CA GLN A 145 4.47 0.49 -12.99
C GLN A 145 3.58 1.01 -14.11
N LEU A 146 2.71 1.97 -13.78
CA LEU A 146 1.83 2.64 -14.71
C LEU A 146 1.68 4.12 -14.34
N ILE A 147 2.22 4.99 -15.19
CA ILE A 147 1.96 6.43 -15.12
C ILE A 147 0.75 6.75 -16.00
N ILE A 148 -0.17 7.56 -15.49
CA ILE A 148 -1.26 8.11 -16.29
C ILE A 148 -0.98 9.59 -16.55
N PRO A 149 -0.52 9.95 -17.77
CA PRO A 149 -0.22 11.33 -18.14
C PRO A 149 -1.46 12.21 -18.00
N GLY A 150 -1.26 13.43 -17.50
CA GLY A 150 -2.32 14.41 -17.30
C GLY A 150 -3.30 14.08 -16.16
N SER A 151 -3.17 12.93 -15.49
CA SER A 151 -4.01 12.56 -14.36
C SER A 151 -3.49 13.15 -13.05
N GLY A 152 -4.40 13.54 -12.17
CA GLY A 152 -4.11 13.91 -10.79
C GLY A 152 -4.20 12.73 -9.83
N HIS A 153 -4.61 13.03 -8.59
CA HIS A 153 -4.76 12.05 -7.51
C HIS A 153 -5.83 10.99 -7.81
N GLY A 154 -5.53 9.71 -7.57
CA GLY A 154 -6.44 8.61 -7.86
C GLY A 154 -6.40 8.14 -9.32
N ALA A 155 -5.22 8.04 -9.89
CA ALA A 155 -4.98 7.65 -11.29
C ALA A 155 -5.52 6.27 -11.65
N ALA A 156 -5.66 5.35 -10.68
CA ALA A 156 -6.28 4.03 -10.87
C ALA A 156 -7.78 4.12 -11.24
N SER A 157 -8.43 5.27 -11.07
CA SER A 157 -9.80 5.49 -11.54
C SER A 157 -9.92 5.57 -13.06
N HIS A 158 -8.83 5.87 -13.78
CA HIS A 158 -8.80 5.92 -15.24
C HIS A 158 -9.18 4.55 -15.84
N PRO A 159 -10.05 4.49 -16.90
CA PRO A 159 -10.51 3.21 -17.47
C PRO A 159 -9.37 2.26 -17.88
N TYR A 160 -8.31 2.82 -18.49
CA TYR A 160 -7.13 2.03 -18.84
C TYR A 160 -6.44 1.44 -17.60
N ALA A 161 -6.27 2.23 -16.53
CA ALA A 161 -5.65 1.77 -15.30
C ALA A 161 -6.48 0.68 -14.60
N LYS A 162 -7.80 0.81 -14.57
CA LYS A 162 -8.71 -0.24 -14.04
C LYS A 162 -8.52 -1.56 -14.78
N ARG A 163 -8.47 -1.54 -16.12
CA ARG A 163 -8.21 -2.74 -16.90
C ARG A 163 -6.85 -3.34 -16.58
N ARG A 164 -5.78 -2.52 -16.55
CA ARG A 164 -4.43 -2.98 -16.23
C ARG A 164 -4.32 -3.57 -14.81
N GLN A 165 -5.04 -3.00 -13.85
CA GLN A 165 -5.15 -3.55 -12.49
C GLN A 165 -5.83 -4.93 -12.50
N ALA A 166 -6.93 -5.09 -13.22
CA ALA A 166 -7.61 -6.38 -13.34
C ALA A 166 -6.71 -7.42 -14.03
N ASP A 167 -6.09 -7.05 -15.15
CA ASP A 167 -5.14 -7.91 -15.87
C ASP A 167 -3.95 -8.33 -14.99
N PHE A 168 -3.45 -7.43 -14.16
CA PHE A 168 -2.37 -7.70 -13.23
C PHE A 168 -2.78 -8.79 -12.22
N PHE A 169 -3.90 -8.61 -11.53
CA PHE A 169 -4.37 -9.61 -10.57
C PHE A 169 -4.67 -10.96 -11.22
N LEU A 170 -5.30 -10.97 -12.41
CA LEU A 170 -5.54 -12.22 -13.14
C LEU A 170 -4.25 -12.97 -13.45
N ARG A 171 -3.20 -12.28 -13.88
CA ARG A 171 -1.89 -12.91 -14.17
C ARG A 171 -1.16 -13.37 -12.92
N LYS A 172 -1.24 -12.60 -11.83
CA LYS A 172 -0.41 -12.82 -10.64
C LYS A 172 -1.05 -13.72 -9.58
N LEU A 173 -2.37 -13.87 -9.61
CA LEU A 173 -3.10 -14.71 -8.67
C LEU A 173 -3.57 -16.04 -9.29
N ASN A 174 -3.49 -16.22 -10.61
CA ASN A 174 -3.89 -17.47 -11.28
C ASN A 174 -2.71 -18.39 -11.67
N ASN A 175 -1.49 -18.01 -11.31
CA ASN A 175 -0.28 -18.82 -11.56
C ASN A 175 0.10 -19.64 -10.32
#